data_af09032fdf87672028e24922f86ace71
#
_entry.id   af09032fdf87672028e24922f86ace71
#
_cell.length_a   1.000
_cell.length_b   1.000
_cell.length_c   1.000
_cell.angle_alpha   90.00
_cell.angle_beta   90.00
_cell.angle_gamma   90.00
#
_symmetry.space_group_name_H-M   'P 1'
#
loop_
_entity.id
_entity.type
_entity.pdbx_description
1 polymer ?
#
loop_
_entity_poly.entity_id
_entity_poly.type
_entity_poly.pdbx_seq_one_letter_code
_entity_poly.pdbx_strand_id
1 'polypeptide(L)'
;MGLGSQIKAHNLRRFSVPWSAPAPRMKEYVLALRAIWAAWKGDGKLDFRGEHYQFTLMTPNFIPENYAAPPPAVTIAAVGPGMLKVAGEVCDGVRLHPFCTRAYLDNVVMPNLEEGMARSGRKRETFEISGGGFIATGPDQKTVDEMVEWVRYRLAFYASTPAYWPVLEQHGLEDLGLKLNTLTKAGEWDKLAAEIPDDMVDLFAAIGTHEHIASEIEKRFGNASDGIFASVATVVPADLTPGLIQDIQRIESVFSGFSTA
;
A
#
# COMPACT_ATOMS: atom_id res chain seq x y z
N MET A 1 -7.48 -0.12 -11.01
CA MET A 1 -6.12 -0.36 -11.56
C MET A 1 -5.10 -0.04 -10.50
N GLY A 2 -4.18 -0.99 -10.16
CA GLY A 2 -3.12 -0.78 -9.17
C GLY A 2 -1.78 -0.47 -9.83
N LEU A 3 -1.07 0.55 -9.34
CA LEU A 3 0.24 0.98 -9.85
C LEU A 3 1.28 1.02 -8.73
N GLY A 4 2.55 0.82 -9.07
CA GLY A 4 3.67 0.91 -8.15
C GLY A 4 4.96 1.31 -8.86
N SER A 5 5.80 2.11 -8.19
CA SER A 5 7.05 2.63 -8.76
C SER A 5 8.23 1.66 -8.65
N GLN A 6 8.11 0.59 -7.88
CA GLN A 6 9.23 -0.23 -7.44
C GLN A 6 10.32 0.58 -6.69
N ILE A 7 11.30 -0.10 -6.15
CA ILE A 7 12.46 0.52 -5.49
C ILE A 7 13.62 0.75 -6.49
N LYS A 8 14.45 1.74 -6.21
CA LYS A 8 15.57 2.14 -7.07
C LYS A 8 16.49 0.97 -7.46
N ALA A 9 16.83 0.11 -6.48
CA ALA A 9 17.72 -1.01 -6.73
C ALA A 9 17.16 -2.01 -7.74
N HIS A 10 15.86 -2.32 -7.67
CA HIS A 10 15.20 -3.21 -8.62
C HIS A 10 15.09 -2.57 -10.00
N ASN A 11 14.71 -1.29 -10.10
CA ASN A 11 14.65 -0.60 -11.38
C ASN A 11 16.01 -0.65 -12.09
N LEU A 12 17.08 -0.23 -11.40
CA LEU A 12 18.41 -0.13 -12.02
C LEU A 12 19.08 -1.48 -12.29
N ARG A 13 18.99 -2.43 -11.31
CA ARG A 13 19.85 -3.63 -11.33
C ARG A 13 19.12 -4.90 -11.77
N ARG A 14 17.78 -4.93 -11.65
CA ARG A 14 16.98 -6.09 -12.02
C ARG A 14 16.22 -5.88 -13.32
N PHE A 15 15.66 -4.67 -13.54
CA PHE A 15 14.83 -4.39 -14.71
C PHE A 15 15.56 -3.55 -15.77
N SER A 16 16.76 -3.03 -15.46
CA SER A 16 17.54 -2.15 -16.37
C SER A 16 16.75 -0.91 -16.83
N VAL A 17 15.94 -0.36 -15.93
CA VAL A 17 15.12 0.84 -16.18
C VAL A 17 15.79 2.04 -15.50
N PRO A 18 15.98 3.18 -16.21
CA PRO A 18 16.50 4.40 -15.62
C PRO A 18 15.66 4.88 -14.43
N TRP A 19 16.32 5.34 -13.39
CA TRP A 19 15.66 5.89 -12.22
C TRP A 19 15.41 7.38 -12.38
N SER A 20 14.19 7.80 -12.08
CA SER A 20 13.80 9.20 -11.90
C SER A 20 13.04 9.37 -10.60
N ALA A 21 12.80 10.61 -10.16
CA ALA A 21 12.00 10.91 -8.97
C ALA A 21 10.63 10.23 -9.06
N PRO A 22 10.30 9.26 -8.16
CA PRO A 22 9.15 8.40 -8.36
C PRO A 22 7.81 9.10 -8.19
N ALA A 23 7.69 10.05 -7.26
CA ALA A 23 6.41 10.70 -6.98
C ALA A 23 5.97 11.65 -8.11
N PRO A 24 6.78 12.59 -8.62
CA PRO A 24 6.41 13.40 -9.78
C PRO A 24 6.09 12.56 -11.02
N ARG A 25 6.91 11.55 -11.30
CA ARG A 25 6.68 10.65 -12.42
C ARG A 25 5.38 9.87 -12.30
N MET A 26 5.04 9.37 -11.10
CA MET A 26 3.77 8.66 -10.86
C MET A 26 2.57 9.60 -11.03
N LYS A 27 2.68 10.84 -10.53
CA LYS A 27 1.64 11.86 -10.74
C LYS A 27 1.36 12.06 -12.22
N GLU A 28 2.39 12.30 -13.03
CA GLU A 28 2.22 12.47 -14.47
C GLU A 28 1.68 11.21 -15.15
N TYR A 29 2.12 10.03 -14.73
CA TYR A 29 1.63 8.77 -15.29
C TYR A 29 0.12 8.62 -15.09
N VAL A 30 -0.39 8.89 -13.87
CA VAL A 30 -1.83 8.84 -13.59
C VAL A 30 -2.60 9.89 -14.38
N LEU A 31 -2.10 11.12 -14.45
CA LEU A 31 -2.72 12.19 -15.22
C LEU A 31 -2.75 11.88 -16.73
N ALA A 32 -1.68 11.28 -17.25
CA ALA A 32 -1.61 10.86 -18.65
C ALA A 32 -2.64 9.75 -18.95
N LEU A 33 -2.80 8.76 -18.05
CA LEU A 33 -3.85 7.74 -18.19
C LEU A 33 -5.25 8.37 -18.24
N ARG A 34 -5.52 9.32 -17.35
CA ARG A 34 -6.81 10.03 -17.32
C ARG A 34 -7.04 10.83 -18.62
N ALA A 35 -6.02 11.48 -19.15
CA ALA A 35 -6.10 12.19 -20.42
C ALA A 35 -6.38 11.24 -21.61
N ILE A 36 -5.76 10.06 -21.63
CA ILE A 36 -6.03 9.03 -22.64
C ILE A 36 -7.48 8.54 -22.54
N TRP A 37 -7.97 8.24 -21.33
CA TRP A 37 -9.36 7.79 -21.14
C TRP A 37 -10.39 8.87 -21.49
N ALA A 38 -10.11 10.14 -21.19
CA ALA A 38 -10.94 11.26 -21.61
C ALA A 38 -11.02 11.37 -23.14
N ALA A 39 -9.89 11.23 -23.85
CA ALA A 39 -9.86 11.20 -25.30
C ALA A 39 -10.65 10.01 -25.89
N TRP A 40 -10.62 8.84 -25.26
CA TRP A 40 -11.45 7.69 -25.67
C TRP A 40 -12.94 7.92 -25.48
N LYS A 41 -13.35 8.69 -24.46
CA LYS A 41 -14.75 9.09 -24.25
C LYS A 41 -15.22 10.17 -25.22
N GLY A 42 -14.32 10.80 -25.95
CA GLY A 42 -14.64 11.92 -26.83
C GLY A 42 -14.65 13.28 -26.14
N ASP A 43 -14.12 13.38 -24.93
CA ASP A 43 -14.07 14.62 -24.14
C ASP A 43 -13.03 15.63 -24.68
N GLY A 44 -12.40 15.33 -25.83
CA GLY A 44 -11.47 16.20 -26.50
C GLY A 44 -10.31 15.47 -27.15
N LYS A 45 -9.43 16.24 -27.79
CA LYS A 45 -8.20 15.71 -28.40
C LYS A 45 -7.16 15.41 -27.33
N LEU A 46 -6.46 14.27 -27.45
CA LEU A 46 -5.33 13.96 -26.58
C LEU A 46 -4.20 14.97 -26.81
N ASP A 47 -3.89 15.75 -25.78
CA ASP A 47 -2.75 16.67 -25.73
C ASP A 47 -2.20 16.76 -24.30
N PHE A 48 -1.52 15.69 -23.87
CA PHE A 48 -0.86 15.64 -22.57
C PHE A 48 0.64 15.94 -22.76
N ARG A 49 1.14 16.98 -22.06
CA ARG A 49 2.54 17.43 -22.13
C ARG A 49 3.08 17.62 -20.73
N GLY A 50 3.78 16.61 -20.22
CA GLY A 50 4.47 16.62 -18.94
C GLY A 50 5.99 16.63 -19.11
N GLU A 51 6.69 16.59 -18.00
CA GLU A 51 8.15 16.47 -17.94
C GLU A 51 8.62 15.04 -18.28
N HIS A 52 7.88 14.04 -17.81
CA HIS A 52 8.20 12.62 -17.98
C HIS A 52 7.47 11.97 -19.14
N TYR A 53 6.29 12.43 -19.48
CA TYR A 53 5.42 11.82 -20.49
C TYR A 53 4.80 12.86 -21.41
N GLN A 54 4.74 12.55 -22.72
CA GLN A 54 4.06 13.36 -23.71
C GLN A 54 3.22 12.48 -24.64
N PHE A 55 1.90 12.69 -24.65
CA PHE A 55 0.95 11.96 -25.48
C PHE A 55 0.09 12.96 -26.25
N THR A 56 0.33 13.11 -27.56
CA THR A 56 -0.32 14.10 -28.41
C THR A 56 -0.94 13.49 -29.67
N LEU A 57 -0.93 12.14 -29.77
CA LEU A 57 -1.47 11.43 -30.90
C LEU A 57 -2.45 10.35 -30.44
N MET A 58 -3.68 10.44 -30.92
CA MET A 58 -4.70 9.39 -30.79
C MET A 58 -5.44 9.29 -32.13
N THR A 59 -5.19 8.23 -32.87
CA THR A 59 -5.89 7.95 -34.10
C THR A 59 -7.15 7.12 -33.83
N PRO A 60 -8.21 7.23 -34.67
CA PRO A 60 -9.46 6.52 -34.45
C PRO A 60 -9.31 5.02 -34.28
N ASN A 61 -8.34 4.39 -34.95
CA ASN A 61 -8.10 2.94 -34.86
C ASN A 61 -7.58 2.46 -33.52
N PHE A 62 -7.13 3.37 -32.64
CA PHE A 62 -6.65 3.07 -31.28
C PHE A 62 -7.65 3.49 -30.19
N ILE A 63 -8.84 3.94 -30.59
CA ILE A 63 -9.94 4.22 -29.66
C ILE A 63 -10.79 2.96 -29.57
N PRO A 64 -11.02 2.39 -28.37
CA PRO A 64 -11.89 1.23 -28.21
C PRO A 64 -13.31 1.53 -28.74
N GLU A 65 -13.87 0.62 -29.51
CA GLU A 65 -15.27 0.73 -29.95
C GLU A 65 -16.22 0.73 -28.74
N ASN A 66 -17.20 1.64 -28.75
CA ASN A 66 -18.24 1.72 -27.73
C ASN A 66 -17.70 1.88 -26.28
N TYR A 67 -16.63 2.67 -26.10
CA TYR A 67 -16.07 2.95 -24.77
C TYR A 67 -17.03 3.87 -23.96
N ALA A 68 -18.07 3.25 -23.39
CA ALA A 68 -19.06 3.94 -22.54
C ALA A 68 -18.82 3.68 -21.03
N ALA A 69 -17.94 2.75 -20.69
CA ALA A 69 -17.65 2.43 -19.30
C ALA A 69 -16.95 3.60 -18.57
N PRO A 70 -17.22 3.81 -17.27
CA PRO A 70 -16.43 4.74 -16.48
C PRO A 70 -14.96 4.29 -16.44
N PRO A 71 -13.99 5.21 -16.38
CA PRO A 71 -12.59 4.85 -16.21
C PRO A 71 -12.40 4.00 -14.95
N PRO A 72 -11.51 3.00 -14.98
CA PRO A 72 -11.23 2.22 -13.78
C PRO A 72 -10.63 3.11 -12.68
N ALA A 73 -11.03 2.87 -11.43
CA ALA A 73 -10.40 3.51 -10.28
C ALA A 73 -8.89 3.23 -10.28
N VAL A 74 -8.08 4.23 -9.99
CA VAL A 74 -6.62 4.14 -9.93
C VAL A 74 -6.16 4.17 -8.48
N THR A 75 -5.46 3.12 -8.05
CA THR A 75 -4.81 3.05 -6.74
C THR A 75 -3.30 2.93 -6.92
N ILE A 76 -2.52 3.55 -6.05
CA ILE A 76 -1.06 3.44 -6.09
C ILE A 76 -0.50 2.89 -4.78
N ALA A 77 0.58 2.12 -4.87
CA ALA A 77 1.34 1.72 -3.70
C ALA A 77 2.15 2.92 -3.17
N ALA A 78 2.00 3.23 -1.89
CA ALA A 78 2.72 4.33 -1.26
C ALA A 78 3.22 3.96 0.13
N VAL A 79 4.41 4.48 0.49
CA VAL A 79 5.01 4.39 1.82
C VAL A 79 5.38 5.79 2.29
N GLY A 80 6.21 6.51 1.55
CA GLY A 80 6.74 7.81 1.95
C GLY A 80 5.83 9.00 1.60
N PRO A 81 6.04 10.16 2.27
CA PRO A 81 5.19 11.34 2.18
C PRO A 81 4.89 11.84 0.77
N GLY A 82 5.92 11.88 -0.10
CA GLY A 82 5.75 12.37 -1.46
C GLY A 82 4.78 11.53 -2.29
N MET A 83 4.84 10.19 -2.19
CA MET A 83 3.93 9.30 -2.90
C MET A 83 2.53 9.31 -2.30
N LEU A 84 2.41 9.46 -0.96
CA LEU A 84 1.12 9.60 -0.27
C LEU A 84 0.39 10.87 -0.72
N LYS A 85 1.09 12.01 -0.84
CA LYS A 85 0.50 13.24 -1.39
C LYS A 85 0.02 13.06 -2.83
N VAL A 86 0.80 12.38 -3.67
CA VAL A 86 0.39 12.06 -5.04
C VAL A 86 -0.86 11.16 -5.05
N ALA A 87 -0.91 10.15 -4.16
CA ALA A 87 -2.10 9.31 -4.04
C ALA A 87 -3.35 10.14 -3.76
N GLY A 88 -3.33 10.98 -2.72
CA GLY A 88 -4.45 11.85 -2.38
C GLY A 88 -4.83 12.84 -3.49
N GLU A 89 -3.84 13.37 -4.21
CA GLU A 89 -4.08 14.41 -5.22
C GLU A 89 -4.67 13.87 -6.54
N VAL A 90 -4.18 12.75 -7.08
CA VAL A 90 -4.56 12.32 -8.43
C VAL A 90 -5.14 10.91 -8.53
N CYS A 91 -5.13 10.11 -7.44
CA CYS A 91 -5.63 8.73 -7.45
C CYS A 91 -6.99 8.60 -6.76
N ASP A 92 -7.60 7.44 -6.89
CA ASP A 92 -8.89 7.11 -6.26
C ASP A 92 -8.68 6.31 -4.97
N GLY A 93 -7.43 5.91 -4.69
CA GLY A 93 -7.08 5.22 -3.47
C GLY A 93 -5.58 4.97 -3.34
N VAL A 94 -5.20 4.44 -2.19
CA VAL A 94 -3.83 4.05 -1.85
C VAL A 94 -3.76 2.62 -1.33
N ARG A 95 -2.70 1.91 -1.73
CA ARG A 95 -2.33 0.61 -1.16
C ARG A 95 -1.11 0.80 -0.27
N LEU A 96 -1.33 0.67 1.03
CA LEU A 96 -0.28 0.80 2.02
C LEU A 96 0.51 -0.50 2.13
N HIS A 97 1.81 -0.35 2.37
CA HIS A 97 2.68 -1.49 2.60
C HIS A 97 2.38 -2.14 3.97
N PRO A 98 2.46 -3.48 4.12
CA PRO A 98 2.27 -4.12 5.43
C PRO A 98 3.27 -3.69 6.49
N PHE A 99 4.48 -3.25 6.10
CA PHE A 99 5.45 -2.68 7.02
C PHE A 99 5.01 -1.26 7.40
N CYS A 100 4.00 -1.18 8.25
CA CYS A 100 3.35 0.03 8.70
C CYS A 100 2.80 -0.19 10.12
N THR A 101 2.90 0.81 10.98
CA THR A 101 2.35 0.78 12.33
C THR A 101 1.18 1.73 12.46
N ARG A 102 0.36 1.60 13.49
CA ARG A 102 -0.72 2.54 13.77
C ARG A 102 -0.18 3.97 13.94
N ALA A 103 0.93 4.14 14.65
CA ALA A 103 1.55 5.45 14.81
C ALA A 103 1.99 6.05 13.46
N TYR A 104 2.54 5.24 12.55
CA TYR A 104 2.89 5.72 11.21
C TYR A 104 1.66 6.07 10.38
N LEU A 105 0.58 5.30 10.50
CA LEU A 105 -0.71 5.64 9.87
C LEU A 105 -1.20 7.02 10.33
N ASP A 106 -1.27 7.25 11.63
CA ASP A 106 -1.85 8.46 12.20
C ASP A 106 -0.94 9.69 11.98
N ASN A 107 0.39 9.53 12.15
CA ASN A 107 1.32 10.66 12.15
C ASN A 107 1.89 11.00 10.77
N VAL A 108 1.91 10.06 9.84
CA VAL A 108 2.56 10.25 8.53
C VAL A 108 1.59 9.98 7.38
N VAL A 109 0.92 8.83 7.38
CA VAL A 109 0.09 8.45 6.23
C VAL A 109 -1.11 9.39 6.09
N MET A 110 -1.94 9.49 7.12
CA MET A 110 -3.17 10.28 7.07
C MET A 110 -2.93 11.76 6.75
N PRO A 111 -2.01 12.49 7.43
CA PRO A 111 -1.77 13.89 7.13
C PRO A 111 -1.31 14.15 5.69
N ASN A 112 -0.47 13.25 5.13
CA ASN A 112 0.01 13.42 3.75
C ASN A 112 -1.05 13.07 2.70
N LEU A 113 -1.92 12.10 2.96
CA LEU A 113 -3.08 11.82 2.10
C LEU A 113 -4.07 12.99 2.12
N GLU A 114 -4.37 13.53 3.31
CA GLU A 114 -5.27 14.69 3.47
C GLU A 114 -4.74 15.93 2.76
N GLU A 115 -3.44 16.22 2.87
CA GLU A 115 -2.81 17.32 2.11
C GLU A 115 -2.97 17.09 0.60
N GLY A 116 -2.77 15.86 0.11
CA GLY A 116 -2.97 15.53 -1.30
C GLY A 116 -4.42 15.68 -1.73
N MET A 117 -5.37 15.16 -0.97
CA MET A 117 -6.81 15.26 -1.24
C MET A 117 -7.28 16.72 -1.25
N ALA A 118 -6.79 17.54 -0.33
CA ALA A 118 -7.13 18.98 -0.26
C ALA A 118 -6.74 19.72 -1.55
N ARG A 119 -5.63 19.36 -2.20
CA ARG A 119 -5.20 20.00 -3.46
C ARG A 119 -6.15 19.76 -4.63
N SER A 120 -6.87 18.64 -4.62
CA SER A 120 -7.83 18.27 -5.67
C SER A 120 -9.30 18.44 -5.25
N GLY A 121 -9.57 18.86 -4.00
CA GLY A 121 -10.92 18.92 -3.45
C GLY A 121 -11.56 17.54 -3.23
N ARG A 122 -10.76 16.47 -3.20
CA ARG A 122 -11.23 15.11 -3.00
C ARG A 122 -11.68 14.88 -1.56
N LYS A 123 -12.74 14.12 -1.39
CA LYS A 123 -13.28 13.76 -0.07
C LYS A 123 -12.79 12.38 0.36
N ARG A 124 -12.62 12.18 1.67
CA ARG A 124 -12.18 10.91 2.26
C ARG A 124 -13.14 9.76 1.95
N GLU A 125 -14.43 10.03 1.90
CA GLU A 125 -15.47 9.03 1.65
C GLU A 125 -15.41 8.43 0.23
N THR A 126 -14.71 9.08 -0.70
CA THR A 126 -14.54 8.62 -2.07
C THR A 126 -13.11 8.18 -2.40
N PHE A 127 -12.27 8.06 -1.38
CA PHE A 127 -10.87 7.68 -1.50
C PHE A 127 -10.58 6.41 -0.68
N GLU A 128 -10.23 5.30 -1.34
CA GLU A 128 -9.95 4.02 -0.68
C GLU A 128 -8.54 3.99 -0.06
N ILE A 129 -8.45 3.66 1.22
CA ILE A 129 -7.20 3.32 1.90
C ILE A 129 -7.20 1.83 2.20
N SER A 130 -6.26 1.06 1.65
CA SER A 130 -6.19 -0.38 1.88
C SER A 130 -4.79 -0.83 2.33
N GLY A 131 -4.74 -1.79 3.25
CA GLY A 131 -3.51 -2.30 3.86
C GLY A 131 -3.09 -1.53 5.12
N GLY A 132 -1.80 -1.49 5.42
CA GLY A 132 -1.23 -0.72 6.53
C GLY A 132 -0.80 -1.56 7.74
N GLY A 133 -0.63 -2.87 7.60
CA GLY A 133 -0.10 -3.77 8.62
C GLY A 133 -0.24 -5.24 8.25
N PHE A 134 0.27 -6.10 9.11
CA PHE A 134 0.14 -7.54 8.97
C PHE A 134 -1.05 -8.07 9.75
N ILE A 135 -1.49 -9.28 9.38
CA ILE A 135 -2.49 -10.05 10.10
C ILE A 135 -1.91 -11.45 10.33
N ALA A 136 -1.82 -11.84 11.60
CA ALA A 136 -1.43 -13.18 12.03
C ALA A 136 -2.64 -13.87 12.65
N THR A 137 -3.28 -14.78 11.91
CA THR A 137 -4.49 -15.46 12.37
C THR A 137 -4.51 -16.94 11.97
N GLY A 138 -5.28 -17.72 12.68
CA GLY A 138 -5.46 -19.13 12.42
C GLY A 138 -6.64 -19.71 13.24
N PRO A 139 -7.06 -20.95 12.96
CA PRO A 139 -8.15 -21.59 13.68
C PRO A 139 -7.79 -21.89 15.15
N ASP A 140 -6.51 -21.98 15.46
CA ASP A 140 -5.98 -22.28 16.81
C ASP A 140 -4.70 -21.48 17.09
N GLN A 141 -4.27 -21.50 18.38
CA GLN A 141 -3.09 -20.76 18.83
C GLN A 141 -1.81 -21.22 18.14
N LYS A 142 -1.66 -22.52 17.88
CA LYS A 142 -0.48 -23.04 17.20
C LYS A 142 -0.32 -22.42 15.80
N THR A 143 -1.40 -22.34 15.04
CA THR A 143 -1.39 -21.71 13.72
C THR A 143 -1.10 -20.21 13.83
N VAL A 144 -1.65 -19.53 14.83
CA VAL A 144 -1.33 -18.12 15.09
C VAL A 144 0.16 -17.94 15.37
N ASP A 145 0.76 -18.79 16.22
CA ASP A 145 2.19 -18.70 16.53
C ASP A 145 3.07 -18.92 15.29
N GLU A 146 2.72 -19.87 14.43
CA GLU A 146 3.41 -20.08 13.13
C GLU A 146 3.30 -18.84 12.23
N MET A 147 2.14 -18.17 12.20
CA MET A 147 1.95 -16.93 11.46
C MET A 147 2.72 -15.75 12.05
N VAL A 148 2.84 -15.67 13.38
CA VAL A 148 3.67 -14.67 14.06
C VAL A 148 5.14 -14.81 13.65
N GLU A 149 5.68 -16.03 13.61
CA GLU A 149 7.05 -16.26 13.14
C GLU A 149 7.23 -15.88 11.66
N TRP A 150 6.25 -16.14 10.81
CA TRP A 150 6.28 -15.68 9.44
C TRP A 150 6.29 -14.13 9.35
N VAL A 151 5.46 -13.44 10.15
CA VAL A 151 5.46 -11.97 10.25
C VAL A 151 6.81 -11.47 10.73
N ARG A 152 7.39 -12.08 11.77
CA ARG A 152 8.72 -11.76 12.32
C ARG A 152 9.79 -11.77 11.22
N TYR A 153 9.83 -12.83 10.43
CA TYR A 153 10.75 -12.91 9.29
C TYR A 153 10.53 -11.77 8.28
N ARG A 154 9.28 -11.45 7.96
CA ARG A 154 8.95 -10.35 7.04
C ARG A 154 9.33 -8.98 7.60
N LEU A 155 9.10 -8.76 8.88
CA LEU A 155 9.52 -7.53 9.55
C LEU A 155 11.03 -7.35 9.47
N ALA A 156 11.79 -8.39 9.79
CA ALA A 156 13.25 -8.36 9.71
C ALA A 156 13.74 -8.01 8.29
N PHE A 157 13.13 -8.62 7.28
CA PHE A 157 13.44 -8.35 5.87
C PHE A 157 13.17 -6.89 5.49
N TYR A 158 11.99 -6.35 5.82
CA TYR A 158 11.65 -4.97 5.47
C TYR A 158 12.43 -3.95 6.29
N ALA A 159 12.59 -4.18 7.60
CA ALA A 159 13.37 -3.31 8.49
C ALA A 159 14.84 -3.19 8.05
N SER A 160 15.40 -4.21 7.40
CA SER A 160 16.75 -4.14 6.84
C SER A 160 16.90 -3.16 5.66
N THR A 161 15.79 -2.69 5.09
CA THR A 161 15.76 -1.85 3.88
C THR A 161 15.59 -0.38 4.25
N PRO A 162 16.57 0.50 3.94
CA PRO A 162 16.53 1.92 4.36
C PRO A 162 15.28 2.70 3.93
N ALA A 163 14.63 2.31 2.82
CA ALA A 163 13.42 2.96 2.36
C ALA A 163 12.22 2.85 3.33
N TYR A 164 12.27 1.91 4.27
CA TYR A 164 11.23 1.70 5.29
C TYR A 164 11.61 2.26 6.67
N TRP A 165 12.82 2.76 6.86
CA TRP A 165 13.26 3.29 8.16
C TRP A 165 12.39 4.42 8.73
N PRO A 166 11.73 5.30 7.94
CA PRO A 166 10.80 6.26 8.50
C PRO A 166 9.67 5.65 9.34
N VAL A 167 9.34 4.36 9.15
CA VAL A 167 8.40 3.65 10.02
C VAL A 167 9.06 3.30 11.35
N LEU A 168 10.32 2.88 11.35
CA LEU A 168 11.09 2.56 12.56
C LEU A 168 11.34 3.81 13.42
N GLU A 169 11.59 4.95 12.78
CA GLU A 169 11.82 6.25 13.43
C GLU A 169 10.64 6.68 14.32
N GLN A 170 9.41 6.27 13.99
CA GLN A 170 8.24 6.53 14.85
C GLN A 170 8.32 5.81 16.20
N HIS A 171 9.22 4.87 16.36
CA HIS A 171 9.34 4.00 17.53
C HIS A 171 10.75 4.02 18.15
N GLY A 172 11.68 4.85 17.64
CA GLY A 172 13.07 4.89 18.10
C GLY A 172 13.85 3.61 17.80
N LEU A 173 13.51 2.93 16.68
CA LEU A 173 14.09 1.62 16.27
C LEU A 173 15.11 1.76 15.14
N GLU A 174 15.72 2.93 14.94
CA GLU A 174 16.68 3.19 13.87
C GLU A 174 17.91 2.30 13.96
N ASP A 175 18.42 2.07 15.17
CA ASP A 175 19.58 1.21 15.42
C ASP A 175 19.31 -0.23 15.01
N LEU A 176 18.09 -0.73 15.21
CA LEU A 176 17.70 -2.05 14.73
C LEU A 176 17.72 -2.10 13.19
N GLY A 177 17.21 -1.07 12.52
CA GLY A 177 17.27 -0.96 11.07
C GLY A 177 18.71 -1.01 10.53
N LEU A 178 19.62 -0.28 11.16
CA LEU A 178 21.05 -0.29 10.83
C LEU A 178 21.68 -1.67 11.03
N LYS A 179 21.41 -2.32 12.17
CA LYS A 179 21.88 -3.67 12.48
C LYS A 179 21.43 -4.68 11.43
N LEU A 180 20.16 -4.73 11.13
CA LEU A 180 19.59 -5.63 10.13
C LEU A 180 20.13 -5.37 8.73
N ASN A 181 20.31 -4.11 8.34
CA ASN A 181 20.97 -3.75 7.07
C ASN A 181 22.40 -4.23 7.00
N THR A 182 23.15 -4.18 8.10
CA THR A 182 24.51 -4.70 8.18
C THR A 182 24.55 -6.21 8.00
N LEU A 183 23.67 -6.95 8.67
CA LEU A 183 23.54 -8.41 8.52
C LEU A 183 23.20 -8.80 7.08
N THR A 184 22.26 -8.09 6.42
CA THR A 184 21.93 -8.38 5.02
C THR A 184 23.10 -8.14 4.08
N LYS A 185 23.90 -7.10 4.29
CA LYS A 185 25.12 -6.82 3.51
C LYS A 185 26.21 -7.88 3.71
N ALA A 186 26.25 -8.49 4.90
CA ALA A 186 27.13 -9.61 5.21
C ALA A 186 26.62 -10.97 4.68
N GLY A 187 25.39 -11.02 4.14
CA GLY A 187 24.75 -12.26 3.68
C GLY A 187 24.17 -13.13 4.80
N GLU A 188 24.06 -12.61 6.02
CA GLU A 188 23.62 -13.32 7.22
C GLU A 188 22.08 -13.28 7.37
N TRP A 189 21.36 -13.71 6.34
CA TRP A 189 19.89 -13.65 6.25
C TRP A 189 19.17 -14.50 7.28
N ASP A 190 19.76 -15.60 7.69
CA ASP A 190 19.25 -16.55 8.69
C ASP A 190 19.21 -15.97 10.11
N LYS A 191 20.01 -14.93 10.38
CA LYS A 191 20.07 -14.27 11.68
C LYS A 191 19.03 -13.19 11.88
N LEU A 192 18.42 -12.68 10.79
CA LEU A 192 17.58 -11.47 10.82
C LEU A 192 16.36 -11.62 11.73
N ALA A 193 15.64 -12.73 11.65
CA ALA A 193 14.39 -12.93 12.40
C ALA A 193 14.62 -12.93 13.92
N ALA A 194 15.76 -13.46 14.37
CA ALA A 194 16.12 -13.50 15.79
C ALA A 194 16.35 -12.11 16.42
N GLU A 195 16.53 -11.08 15.59
CA GLU A 195 16.71 -9.70 16.06
C GLU A 195 15.37 -8.94 16.26
N ILE A 196 14.25 -9.54 15.89
CA ILE A 196 12.92 -8.93 16.02
C ILE A 196 12.27 -9.41 17.31
N PRO A 197 12.12 -8.57 18.33
CA PRO A 197 11.45 -8.94 19.57
C PRO A 197 9.91 -9.01 19.41
N ASP A 198 9.24 -9.66 20.35
CA ASP A 198 7.78 -9.89 20.29
C ASP A 198 6.99 -8.58 20.28
N ASP A 199 7.36 -7.62 21.11
CA ASP A 199 6.73 -6.30 21.19
C ASP A 199 6.80 -5.53 19.86
N MET A 200 7.85 -5.75 19.05
CA MET A 200 7.91 -5.20 17.71
C MET A 200 6.89 -5.89 16.79
N VAL A 201 6.67 -7.19 16.90
CA VAL A 201 5.64 -7.87 16.08
C VAL A 201 4.26 -7.31 16.39
N ASP A 202 3.96 -7.06 17.66
CA ASP A 202 2.70 -6.44 18.12
C ASP A 202 2.48 -5.04 17.55
N LEU A 203 3.55 -4.25 17.31
CA LEU A 203 3.43 -2.95 16.66
C LEU A 203 2.96 -3.04 15.21
N PHE A 204 3.26 -4.12 14.51
CA PHE A 204 3.04 -4.25 13.05
C PHE A 204 1.90 -5.18 12.67
N ALA A 205 1.41 -6.05 13.57
CA ALA A 205 0.43 -7.07 13.24
C ALA A 205 -0.83 -7.01 14.11
N ALA A 206 -1.98 -7.30 13.52
CA ALA A 206 -3.16 -7.76 14.26
C ALA A 206 -3.00 -9.26 14.47
N ILE A 207 -3.05 -9.72 15.73
CA ILE A 207 -2.74 -11.10 16.12
C ILE A 207 -3.90 -11.70 16.89
N GLY A 208 -4.37 -12.88 16.47
CA GLY A 208 -5.42 -13.60 17.17
C GLY A 208 -5.96 -14.77 16.40
N THR A 209 -6.64 -15.68 17.11
CA THR A 209 -7.39 -16.77 16.46
C THR A 209 -8.56 -16.22 15.64
N HIS A 210 -9.15 -17.05 14.77
CA HIS A 210 -10.33 -16.68 13.97
C HIS A 210 -11.48 -16.12 14.82
N GLU A 211 -11.59 -16.53 16.09
CA GLU A 211 -12.59 -16.03 17.03
C GLU A 211 -12.34 -14.57 17.45
N HIS A 212 -11.09 -14.14 17.50
CA HIS A 212 -10.70 -12.83 18.06
C HIS A 212 -10.15 -11.85 17.03
N ILE A 213 -9.72 -12.33 15.88
CA ILE A 213 -8.98 -11.51 14.92
C ILE A 213 -9.77 -10.31 14.40
N ALA A 214 -11.10 -10.42 14.25
CA ALA A 214 -11.91 -9.30 13.77
C ALA A 214 -11.81 -8.09 14.71
N SER A 215 -11.85 -8.31 16.03
CA SER A 215 -11.68 -7.23 17.03
C SER A 215 -10.27 -6.65 17.04
N GLU A 216 -9.24 -7.47 16.84
CA GLU A 216 -7.86 -6.98 16.75
C GLU A 216 -7.62 -6.19 15.46
N ILE A 217 -8.26 -6.56 14.35
CA ILE A 217 -8.27 -5.79 13.11
C ILE A 217 -8.95 -4.44 13.31
N GLU A 218 -10.12 -4.41 13.94
CA GLU A 218 -10.85 -3.17 14.23
C GLU A 218 -10.03 -2.23 15.11
N LYS A 219 -9.45 -2.74 16.19
CA LYS A 219 -8.58 -1.99 17.09
C LYS A 219 -7.39 -1.38 16.38
N ARG A 220 -6.77 -2.11 15.45
CA ARG A 220 -5.56 -1.69 14.76
C ARG A 220 -5.83 -0.80 13.56
N PHE A 221 -6.81 -1.14 12.72
CA PHE A 221 -7.03 -0.52 11.42
C PHE A 221 -8.30 0.33 11.37
N GLY A 222 -9.20 0.19 12.34
CA GLY A 222 -10.47 0.90 12.37
C GLY A 222 -10.30 2.40 12.20
N ASN A 223 -11.18 3.01 11.39
CA ASN A 223 -11.17 4.43 10.98
C ASN A 223 -9.94 4.89 10.17
N ALA A 224 -8.94 4.04 9.95
CA ALA A 224 -7.74 4.39 9.19
C ALA A 224 -7.65 3.65 7.85
N SER A 225 -8.04 2.38 7.80
CA SER A 225 -8.02 1.57 6.57
C SER A 225 -9.40 1.05 6.25
N ASP A 226 -9.77 1.09 4.97
CA ASP A 226 -11.07 0.63 4.44
C ASP A 226 -11.03 -0.82 3.96
N GLY A 227 -9.84 -1.34 3.77
CA GLY A 227 -9.64 -2.71 3.32
C GLY A 227 -8.32 -3.27 3.84
N ILE A 228 -8.33 -4.56 4.14
CA ILE A 228 -7.15 -5.29 4.61
C ILE A 228 -6.82 -6.43 3.67
N PHE A 229 -5.56 -6.85 3.67
CA PHE A 229 -5.12 -8.00 2.89
C PHE A 229 -5.01 -9.23 3.78
N ALA A 230 -5.94 -10.15 3.62
CA ALA A 230 -5.93 -11.44 4.31
C ALA A 230 -4.99 -12.47 3.65
N SER A 231 -4.41 -12.17 2.50
CA SER A 231 -3.68 -13.10 1.64
C SER A 231 -2.21 -13.31 2.04
N VAL A 232 -1.92 -13.37 3.31
CA VAL A 232 -0.53 -13.45 3.74
C VAL A 232 0.00 -14.87 3.77
N ALA A 233 -0.88 -15.84 3.67
CA ALA A 233 -0.56 -17.23 3.91
C ALA A 233 -0.23 -18.00 2.63
N THR A 234 0.94 -17.78 2.08
CA THR A 234 1.56 -18.80 1.24
C THR A 234 2.20 -19.93 2.06
N VAL A 235 2.31 -19.77 3.38
CA VAL A 235 3.01 -20.70 4.27
C VAL A 235 2.03 -21.52 5.11
N VAL A 236 0.92 -20.93 5.54
CA VAL A 236 -0.13 -21.64 6.28
C VAL A 236 -1.46 -21.41 5.56
N PRO A 237 -2.17 -22.45 5.14
CA PRO A 237 -3.51 -22.31 4.59
C PRO A 237 -4.42 -21.69 5.66
N ALA A 238 -4.67 -20.40 5.57
CA ALA A 238 -5.71 -19.79 6.37
C ALA A 238 -7.04 -20.11 5.70
N ASP A 239 -7.72 -21.13 6.17
CA ASP A 239 -9.11 -21.40 5.82
C ASP A 239 -9.99 -20.30 6.43
N LEU A 240 -10.00 -19.15 5.76
CA LEU A 240 -10.88 -18.04 6.12
C LEU A 240 -12.32 -18.50 5.89
N THR A 241 -13.04 -18.74 6.97
CA THR A 241 -14.44 -19.14 6.88
C THR A 241 -15.29 -17.96 6.38
N PRO A 242 -16.42 -18.24 5.69
CA PRO A 242 -17.36 -17.19 5.28
C PRO A 242 -17.84 -16.33 6.47
N GLY A 243 -18.00 -16.92 7.65
CA GLY A 243 -18.38 -16.21 8.88
C GLY A 243 -17.32 -15.21 9.31
N LEU A 244 -16.05 -15.60 9.33
CA LEU A 244 -14.94 -14.71 9.66
C LEU A 244 -14.84 -13.54 8.67
N ILE A 245 -15.00 -13.81 7.37
CA ILE A 245 -15.00 -12.76 6.35
C ILE A 245 -16.14 -11.78 6.61
N GLN A 246 -17.35 -12.26 6.94
CA GLN A 246 -18.49 -11.41 7.26
C GLN A 246 -18.25 -10.57 8.52
N ASP A 247 -17.60 -11.12 9.56
CA ASP A 247 -17.31 -10.39 10.79
C ASP A 247 -16.30 -9.25 10.52
N ILE A 248 -15.27 -9.51 9.71
CA ILE A 248 -14.33 -8.47 9.29
C ILE A 248 -15.03 -7.41 8.42
N GLN A 249 -15.93 -7.80 7.52
CA GLN A 249 -16.67 -6.87 6.66
C GLN A 249 -17.68 -5.98 7.41
N ARG A 250 -18.03 -6.30 8.66
CA ARG A 250 -18.87 -5.46 9.53
C ARG A 250 -18.11 -4.32 10.19
N ILE A 251 -16.76 -4.33 10.16
CA ILE A 251 -15.95 -3.23 10.68
C ILE A 251 -16.26 -1.98 9.86
N GLU A 252 -16.58 -0.89 10.53
CA GLU A 252 -16.93 0.36 9.88
C GLU A 252 -15.79 0.90 9.01
N SER A 253 -16.14 1.32 7.80
CA SER A 253 -15.23 1.96 6.84
C SER A 253 -15.74 3.35 6.50
N VAL A 254 -14.81 4.30 6.39
CA VAL A 254 -15.12 5.67 5.93
C VAL A 254 -15.39 5.70 4.42
N PHE A 255 -14.80 4.77 3.67
CA PHE A 255 -14.96 4.71 2.23
C PHE A 255 -16.37 4.22 1.85
N SER A 256 -17.11 5.05 1.14
CA SER A 256 -18.47 4.76 0.70
C SER A 256 -18.58 4.33 -0.78
N GLY A 257 -17.48 4.44 -1.53
CA GLY A 257 -17.38 4.07 -2.94
C GLY A 257 -16.61 5.09 -3.77
N PHE A 258 -16.09 4.67 -4.92
CA PHE A 258 -15.41 5.57 -5.84
C PHE A 258 -16.39 6.56 -6.46
N SER A 259 -15.93 7.80 -6.71
CA SER A 259 -16.73 8.79 -7.42
C SER A 259 -17.08 8.28 -8.83
N THR A 260 -18.35 8.29 -9.16
CA THR A 260 -18.85 8.06 -10.54
C THR A 260 -18.79 9.39 -11.29
N ALA A 261 -17.57 9.85 -11.63
CA ALA A 261 -17.43 11.05 -12.46
C ALA A 261 -17.34 10.70 -13.95
#